data_5b6376651ee03174d158616d665104cf
#
_entry.id   5b6376651ee03174d158616d665104cf
#
_cell.length_a   1.000
_cell.length_b   1.000
_cell.length_c   1.000
_cell.angle_alpha   90.00
_cell.angle_beta   90.00
_cell.angle_gamma   90.00
#
_symmetry.space_group_name_H-M   'P 1'
#
loop_
_entity.id
_entity.type
_entity.pdbx_description
1 polymer ?
#
loop_
_entity_poly.entity_id
_entity_poly.type
_entity_poly.pdbx_seq_one_letter_code
_entity_poly.pdbx_strand_id
1 'polypeptide(L)'
;MEELEKLKEILWEKGASLIGFSDISELPDNKGYIGAITIGYKLLDEYFEQINENKGPTFEYFHHYRDVNTALDQMALFTATYLDRLGYKSMTIAASQSSNTDPYKGAFSHKTAAVLAGLGWIGKSGIFISDEYGGRVRFATVLTMMPLKAERPISENKCGNCMLCFKACPAGAILGKNYVMGDARETIFDAEKCSSYMKKNYQNVGRGSVCGQCIAVCPKYKGSKS
;
A
#
# COMPACT_ATOMS: atom_id res chain seq x y z
N MET A 1 11.65 -12.06 -19.97
CA MET A 1 11.63 -12.65 -18.60
C MET A 1 12.94 -12.38 -17.87
N GLU A 2 14.09 -12.59 -18.49
CA GLU A 2 15.42 -12.32 -17.89
C GLU A 2 15.56 -10.89 -17.34
N GLU A 3 15.15 -9.88 -18.11
CA GLU A 3 15.22 -8.46 -17.69
C GLU A 3 14.33 -8.14 -16.48
N LEU A 4 13.18 -8.83 -16.30
CA LEU A 4 12.32 -8.63 -15.13
C LEU A 4 12.91 -9.29 -13.89
N GLU A 5 13.54 -10.45 -14.00
CA GLU A 5 14.22 -11.08 -12.87
C GLU A 5 15.43 -10.23 -12.42
N LYS A 6 16.21 -9.73 -13.36
CA LYS A 6 17.30 -8.79 -13.08
C LYS A 6 16.80 -7.50 -12.40
N LEU A 7 15.67 -6.95 -12.88
CA LEU A 7 15.05 -5.79 -12.24
C LEU A 7 14.62 -6.11 -10.80
N LYS A 8 14.03 -7.29 -10.56
CA LYS A 8 13.68 -7.74 -9.21
C LYS A 8 14.91 -7.79 -8.29
N GLU A 9 15.99 -8.42 -8.73
CA GLU A 9 17.23 -8.51 -7.95
C GLU A 9 17.74 -7.13 -7.54
N ILE A 10 17.81 -6.19 -8.49
CA ILE A 10 18.22 -4.80 -8.21
C ILE A 10 17.28 -4.12 -7.20
N LEU A 11 15.98 -4.33 -7.30
CA LEU A 11 15.02 -3.73 -6.37
C LEU A 11 15.12 -4.34 -4.96
N TRP A 12 15.39 -5.67 -4.85
CA TRP A 12 15.69 -6.32 -3.57
C TRP A 12 16.94 -5.74 -2.91
N GLU A 13 18.02 -5.57 -3.66
CA GLU A 13 19.25 -4.94 -3.18
C GLU A 13 19.04 -3.49 -2.72
N LYS A 14 18.07 -2.78 -3.32
CA LYS A 14 17.66 -1.43 -2.91
C LYS A 14 16.73 -1.40 -1.69
N GLY A 15 16.37 -2.56 -1.12
CA GLY A 15 15.56 -2.67 0.10
C GLY A 15 14.06 -2.87 -0.15
N ALA A 16 13.63 -3.17 -1.37
CA ALA A 16 12.25 -3.58 -1.59
C ALA A 16 11.94 -4.84 -0.75
N SER A 17 10.74 -4.93 -0.21
CA SER A 17 10.29 -6.07 0.61
C SER A 17 9.23 -6.92 -0.11
N LEU A 18 8.56 -6.35 -1.09
CA LEU A 18 7.61 -7.01 -1.97
C LEU A 18 7.75 -6.45 -3.39
N ILE A 19 7.73 -7.30 -4.38
CA ILE A 19 7.72 -6.90 -5.79
C ILE A 19 6.71 -7.80 -6.50
N GLY A 20 5.78 -7.18 -7.24
CA GLY A 20 4.77 -7.92 -7.98
C GLY A 20 4.49 -7.33 -9.33
N PHE A 21 4.13 -8.19 -10.27
CA PHE A 21 3.76 -7.86 -11.64
C PHE A 21 2.29 -8.18 -11.85
N SER A 22 1.56 -7.26 -12.45
CA SER A 22 0.14 -7.44 -12.71
C SER A 22 -0.23 -6.96 -14.11
N ASP A 23 -1.17 -7.67 -14.72
CA ASP A 23 -1.93 -7.19 -15.87
C ASP A 23 -3.04 -6.27 -15.33
N ILE A 24 -3.11 -5.07 -15.88
CA ILE A 24 -4.09 -4.04 -15.50
C ILE A 24 -4.93 -3.59 -16.69
N SER A 25 -4.84 -4.27 -17.82
CA SER A 25 -5.52 -3.90 -19.07
C SER A 25 -7.03 -3.74 -18.90
N GLU A 26 -7.65 -4.54 -18.05
CA GLU A 26 -9.08 -4.53 -17.74
C GLU A 26 -9.50 -3.50 -16.68
N LEU A 27 -8.55 -2.81 -16.04
CA LEU A 27 -8.89 -1.80 -15.02
C LEU A 27 -9.36 -0.50 -15.68
N PRO A 28 -10.45 0.12 -15.19
CA PRO A 28 -11.00 1.34 -15.79
C PRO A 28 -10.08 2.56 -15.62
N ASP A 29 -9.19 2.55 -14.61
CA ASP A 29 -8.25 3.63 -14.29
C ASP A 29 -6.79 3.32 -14.68
N ASN A 30 -6.59 2.40 -15.63
CA ASN A 30 -5.27 1.95 -16.10
C ASN A 30 -4.45 3.00 -16.85
N LYS A 31 -5.02 4.19 -17.11
CA LYS A 31 -4.38 5.34 -17.81
C LYS A 31 -3.80 4.99 -19.20
N GLY A 32 -4.35 3.95 -19.84
CA GLY A 32 -3.88 3.46 -21.14
C GLY A 32 -2.64 2.58 -21.08
N TYR A 33 -2.26 2.08 -19.89
CA TYR A 33 -1.20 1.10 -19.70
C TYR A 33 -1.80 -0.31 -19.51
N ILE A 34 -1.01 -1.33 -19.87
CA ILE A 34 -1.45 -2.74 -19.79
C ILE A 34 -0.85 -3.48 -18.60
N GLY A 35 0.27 -3.02 -18.06
CA GLY A 35 0.98 -3.67 -16.96
C GLY A 35 1.26 -2.72 -15.81
N ALA A 36 1.40 -3.28 -14.61
CA ALA A 36 1.87 -2.57 -13.43
C ALA A 36 2.92 -3.36 -12.67
N ILE A 37 4.01 -2.69 -12.28
CA ILE A 37 5.03 -3.20 -11.37
C ILE A 37 4.80 -2.53 -10.02
N THR A 38 4.44 -3.31 -9.02
CA THR A 38 4.18 -2.82 -7.66
C THR A 38 5.38 -3.13 -6.78
N ILE A 39 5.96 -2.10 -6.17
CA ILE A 39 7.12 -2.17 -5.28
C ILE A 39 6.64 -1.88 -3.87
N GLY A 40 6.83 -2.82 -2.95
CA GLY A 40 6.48 -2.71 -1.54
C GLY A 40 7.71 -2.55 -0.65
N TYR A 41 7.62 -1.69 0.35
CA TYR A 41 8.65 -1.50 1.38
C TYR A 41 8.05 -1.75 2.76
N LYS A 42 8.66 -2.64 3.55
CA LYS A 42 8.23 -2.94 4.93
C LYS A 42 8.49 -1.74 5.83
N LEU A 43 7.50 -1.37 6.62
CA LEU A 43 7.66 -0.44 7.74
C LEU A 43 8.23 -1.18 8.96
N LEU A 44 9.15 -0.56 9.68
CA LEU A 44 9.81 -1.17 10.83
C LEU A 44 8.86 -1.36 12.00
N ASP A 45 9.04 -2.45 12.74
CA ASP A 45 8.11 -2.92 13.76
C ASP A 45 8.07 -2.03 14.98
N GLU A 46 9.21 -1.49 15.38
CA GLU A 46 9.38 -0.58 16.51
C GLU A 46 8.37 0.57 16.52
N TYR A 47 8.07 1.15 15.36
CA TYR A 47 7.12 2.27 15.26
C TYR A 47 5.67 1.86 15.55
N PHE A 48 5.32 0.59 15.30
CA PHE A 48 3.98 0.09 15.62
C PHE A 48 3.85 -0.32 17.09
N GLU A 49 4.93 -0.69 17.74
CA GLU A 49 5.00 -0.87 19.19
C GLU A 49 4.76 0.46 19.88
N GLN A 50 5.46 1.53 19.47
CA GLN A 50 5.24 2.88 19.96
C GLN A 50 3.79 3.37 19.73
N ILE A 51 3.19 3.10 18.56
CA ILE A 51 1.78 3.45 18.30
C ILE A 51 0.84 2.74 19.28
N ASN A 52 1.08 1.46 19.59
CA ASN A 52 0.28 0.71 20.57
C ASN A 52 0.42 1.28 21.98
N GLU A 53 1.62 1.62 22.41
CA GLU A 53 1.90 2.22 23.71
C GLU A 53 1.27 3.60 23.86
N ASN A 54 1.46 4.47 22.88
CA ASN A 54 0.98 5.85 22.90
C ASN A 54 -0.49 6.01 22.51
N LYS A 55 -1.17 4.93 22.06
CA LYS A 55 -2.53 4.95 21.52
C LYS A 55 -2.70 5.96 20.37
N GLY A 56 -1.65 6.19 19.59
CA GLY A 56 -1.63 7.15 18.50
C GLY A 56 -0.30 7.24 17.78
N PRO A 57 -0.20 8.04 16.70
CA PRO A 57 1.03 8.21 15.95
C PRO A 57 2.10 8.97 16.74
N THR A 58 3.36 8.67 16.46
CA THR A 58 4.53 9.40 16.97
C THR A 58 5.20 10.22 15.86
N PHE A 59 6.07 11.16 16.21
CA PHE A 59 6.90 11.89 15.25
C PHE A 59 7.83 10.96 14.49
N GLU A 60 8.38 9.99 15.17
CA GLU A 60 9.29 8.99 14.61
C GLU A 60 8.57 8.14 13.54
N TYR A 61 7.36 7.68 13.83
CA TYR A 61 6.53 6.99 12.84
C TYR A 61 6.23 7.86 11.61
N PHE A 62 5.91 9.14 11.82
CA PHE A 62 5.66 10.07 10.71
C PHE A 62 6.90 10.27 9.84
N HIS A 63 8.09 10.44 10.44
CA HIS A 63 9.34 10.59 9.70
C HIS A 63 9.67 9.30 8.94
N HIS A 64 9.65 8.14 9.61
CA HIS A 64 9.86 6.84 8.96
C HIS A 64 8.91 6.61 7.78
N TYR A 65 7.64 6.94 7.96
CA TYR A 65 6.64 6.85 6.89
C TYR A 65 7.02 7.70 5.65
N ARG A 66 7.55 8.90 5.86
CA ARG A 66 8.01 9.79 4.77
C ARG A 66 9.29 9.27 4.12
N ASP A 67 10.24 8.80 4.89
CA ASP A 67 11.50 8.26 4.38
C ASP A 67 11.25 7.03 3.51
N VAL A 68 10.35 6.15 3.93
CA VAL A 68 9.93 4.99 3.13
C VAL A 68 9.22 5.43 1.84
N ASN A 69 8.36 6.46 1.86
CA ASN A 69 7.76 6.99 0.64
C ASN A 69 8.84 7.52 -0.33
N THR A 70 9.83 8.25 0.18
CA THR A 70 10.94 8.77 -0.64
C THR A 70 11.75 7.64 -1.27
N ALA A 71 12.07 6.59 -0.51
CA ALA A 71 12.78 5.42 -1.03
C ALA A 71 11.95 4.70 -2.12
N LEU A 72 10.66 4.55 -1.91
CA LEU A 72 9.74 3.97 -2.90
C LEU A 72 9.65 4.81 -4.18
N ASP A 73 9.57 6.12 -4.07
CA ASP A 73 9.52 7.03 -5.23
C ASP A 73 10.81 6.96 -6.05
N GLN A 74 11.97 6.84 -5.39
CA GLN A 74 13.26 6.63 -6.05
C GLN A 74 13.33 5.27 -6.77
N MET A 75 12.83 4.20 -6.13
CA MET A 75 12.74 2.88 -6.78
C MET A 75 11.79 2.88 -7.97
N ALA A 76 10.65 3.58 -7.86
CA ALA A 76 9.70 3.71 -8.97
C ALA A 76 10.31 4.48 -10.15
N LEU A 77 11.02 5.58 -9.89
CA LEU A 77 11.74 6.34 -10.92
C LEU A 77 12.80 5.47 -11.60
N PHE A 78 13.61 4.76 -10.81
CA PHE A 78 14.61 3.83 -11.33
C PHE A 78 13.95 2.76 -12.24
N THR A 79 12.86 2.15 -11.78
CA THR A 79 12.12 1.12 -12.53
C THR A 79 11.57 1.67 -13.85
N ALA A 80 10.94 2.85 -13.82
CA ALA A 80 10.41 3.47 -15.03
C ALA A 80 11.54 3.78 -16.04
N THR A 81 12.68 4.31 -15.58
CA THR A 81 13.84 4.58 -16.41
C THR A 81 14.45 3.29 -16.99
N TYR A 82 14.47 2.21 -16.19
CA TYR A 82 14.94 0.91 -16.66
C TYR A 82 14.07 0.37 -17.80
N LEU A 83 12.74 0.44 -17.65
CA LEU A 83 11.78 0.01 -18.67
C LEU A 83 11.84 0.89 -19.92
N ASP A 84 12.03 2.19 -19.77
CA ASP A 84 12.18 3.13 -20.89
C ASP A 84 13.41 2.79 -21.76
N ARG A 85 14.53 2.44 -21.13
CA ARG A 85 15.74 1.94 -21.83
C ARG A 85 15.52 0.63 -22.59
N LEU A 86 14.56 -0.17 -22.16
CA LEU A 86 14.11 -1.38 -22.86
C LEU A 86 13.08 -1.08 -23.98
N GLY A 87 12.72 0.20 -24.18
CA GLY A 87 11.76 0.64 -25.19
C GLY A 87 10.29 0.58 -24.74
N TYR A 88 10.01 0.39 -23.46
CA TYR A 88 8.65 0.33 -22.93
C TYR A 88 8.23 1.65 -22.30
N LYS A 89 7.21 2.30 -22.86
CA LYS A 89 6.57 3.48 -22.24
C LYS A 89 6.13 3.14 -20.83
N SER A 90 6.50 3.99 -19.86
CA SER A 90 6.21 3.78 -18.44
C SER A 90 5.87 5.08 -17.72
N MET A 91 5.13 4.98 -16.61
CA MET A 91 4.75 6.10 -15.75
C MET A 91 4.83 5.70 -14.28
N THR A 92 5.46 6.52 -13.46
CA THR A 92 5.51 6.32 -12.01
C THR A 92 4.23 6.82 -11.34
N ILE A 93 3.73 6.06 -10.37
CA ILE A 93 2.71 6.49 -9.42
C ILE A 93 3.37 6.59 -8.06
N ALA A 94 3.43 7.80 -7.52
CA ALA A 94 4.12 8.08 -6.27
C ALA A 94 3.46 7.38 -5.06
N ALA A 95 4.27 6.99 -4.08
CA ALA A 95 3.85 6.25 -2.89
C ALA A 95 2.79 6.98 -2.04
N SER A 96 2.76 8.31 -2.10
CA SER A 96 1.79 9.13 -1.38
C SER A 96 1.40 10.34 -2.23
N GLN A 97 0.30 10.22 -2.95
CA GLN A 97 -0.23 11.26 -3.81
C GLN A 97 -1.75 11.26 -3.78
N SER A 98 -2.36 12.44 -3.63
CA SER A 98 -3.80 12.64 -3.82
C SER A 98 -4.07 13.05 -5.27
N SER A 99 -5.24 12.69 -5.80
CA SER A 99 -5.71 13.22 -7.07
C SER A 99 -6.22 14.65 -6.92
N ASN A 100 -6.25 15.41 -8.02
CA ASN A 100 -6.80 16.77 -8.00
C ASN A 100 -8.34 16.79 -7.88
N THR A 101 -9.00 15.66 -8.14
CA THR A 101 -10.46 15.55 -8.17
C THR A 101 -11.04 14.94 -6.89
N ASP A 102 -10.26 14.15 -6.16
CA ASP A 102 -10.67 13.54 -4.88
C ASP A 102 -9.47 13.53 -3.91
N PRO A 103 -9.53 14.30 -2.80
CA PRO A 103 -8.42 14.39 -1.84
C PRO A 103 -8.15 13.07 -1.11
N TYR A 104 -9.06 12.10 -1.21
CA TYR A 104 -8.95 10.80 -0.55
C TYR A 104 -8.60 9.65 -1.51
N LYS A 105 -8.38 9.93 -2.79
CA LYS A 105 -7.97 8.94 -3.81
C LYS A 105 -6.66 9.37 -4.47
N GLY A 106 -5.77 8.41 -4.67
CA GLY A 106 -4.60 8.58 -5.52
C GLY A 106 -4.95 8.53 -7.00
N ALA A 107 -3.99 8.87 -7.85
CA ALA A 107 -4.12 8.80 -9.31
C ALA A 107 -4.30 7.37 -9.84
N PHE A 108 -3.88 6.37 -9.06
CA PHE A 108 -4.03 4.93 -9.31
C PHE A 108 -3.97 4.17 -7.98
N SER A 109 -4.62 3.01 -7.87
CA SER A 109 -4.67 2.20 -6.65
C SER A 109 -3.51 1.22 -6.55
N HIS A 110 -2.45 1.55 -5.81
CA HIS A 110 -1.36 0.61 -5.48
C HIS A 110 -1.88 -0.70 -4.89
N LYS A 111 -2.91 -0.63 -4.04
CA LYS A 111 -3.48 -1.81 -3.38
C LYS A 111 -4.12 -2.76 -4.38
N THR A 112 -4.83 -2.22 -5.37
CA THR A 112 -5.42 -3.03 -6.44
C THR A 112 -4.34 -3.74 -7.24
N ALA A 113 -3.28 -3.03 -7.67
CA ALA A 113 -2.16 -3.64 -8.39
C ALA A 113 -1.45 -4.71 -7.54
N ALA A 114 -1.24 -4.46 -6.23
CA ALA A 114 -0.64 -5.43 -5.32
C ALA A 114 -1.48 -6.71 -5.16
N VAL A 115 -2.82 -6.60 -5.13
CA VAL A 115 -3.71 -7.76 -5.07
C VAL A 115 -3.69 -8.53 -6.38
N LEU A 116 -3.74 -7.84 -7.53
CA LEU A 116 -3.64 -8.45 -8.85
C LEU A 116 -2.30 -9.15 -9.07
N ALA A 117 -1.24 -8.66 -8.44
CA ALA A 117 0.09 -9.29 -8.42
C ALA A 117 0.23 -10.43 -7.41
N GLY A 118 -0.86 -10.87 -6.74
CA GLY A 118 -0.82 -11.98 -5.79
C GLY A 118 -0.08 -11.71 -4.48
N LEU A 119 0.23 -10.45 -4.15
CA LEU A 119 1.02 -10.11 -2.96
C LEU A 119 0.22 -10.15 -1.64
N GLY A 120 -1.11 -10.13 -1.71
CA GLY A 120 -1.99 -10.12 -0.54
C GLY A 120 -3.41 -9.70 -0.89
N TRP A 121 -4.15 -9.18 0.10
CA TRP A 121 -5.56 -8.77 -0.03
C TRP A 121 -5.81 -7.41 0.62
N ILE A 122 -6.97 -6.81 0.32
CA ILE A 122 -7.43 -5.60 1.02
C ILE A 122 -8.23 -6.05 2.26
N GLY A 123 -7.73 -5.68 3.45
CA GLY A 123 -8.37 -6.01 4.72
C GLY A 123 -9.56 -5.11 5.05
N LYS A 124 -10.29 -5.45 6.14
CA LYS A 124 -11.43 -4.67 6.67
C LYS A 124 -11.09 -3.21 6.98
N SER A 125 -9.84 -2.92 7.26
CA SER A 125 -9.34 -1.54 7.48
C SER A 125 -9.18 -0.71 6.20
N GLY A 126 -9.47 -1.29 5.02
CA GLY A 126 -9.18 -0.66 3.74
C GLY A 126 -7.69 -0.62 3.38
N ILE A 127 -6.83 -1.25 4.20
CA ILE A 127 -5.38 -1.35 4.00
C ILE A 127 -5.05 -2.67 3.33
N PHE A 128 -4.01 -2.68 2.50
CA PHE A 128 -3.45 -3.91 1.96
C PHE A 128 -2.80 -4.73 3.09
N ILE A 129 -3.01 -6.04 3.07
CA ILE A 129 -2.47 -7.00 4.03
C ILE A 129 -1.71 -8.09 3.26
N SER A 130 -0.45 -8.31 3.59
CA SER A 130 0.32 -9.46 3.12
C SER A 130 0.37 -10.57 4.17
N ASP A 131 0.68 -11.80 3.73
CA ASP A 131 0.85 -12.94 4.65
C ASP A 131 2.11 -12.77 5.54
N GLU A 132 3.12 -12.06 5.07
CA GLU A 132 4.42 -11.90 5.75
C GLU A 132 4.45 -10.65 6.62
N TYR A 133 4.10 -9.50 6.06
CA TYR A 133 4.26 -8.19 6.72
C TYR A 133 2.95 -7.59 7.23
N GLY A 134 1.82 -8.32 7.14
CA GLY A 134 0.52 -7.78 7.50
C GLY A 134 0.24 -6.48 6.76
N GLY A 135 -0.24 -5.46 7.47
CA GLY A 135 -0.49 -4.12 6.93
C GLY A 135 0.73 -3.17 7.00
N ARG A 136 1.90 -3.65 7.42
CA ARG A 136 3.11 -2.85 7.63
C ARG A 136 3.91 -2.67 6.33
N VAL A 137 3.24 -2.36 5.22
CA VAL A 137 3.86 -2.17 3.91
C VAL A 137 3.35 -0.88 3.27
N ARG A 138 4.26 -0.15 2.64
CA ARG A 138 3.96 0.98 1.75
C ARG A 138 4.29 0.58 0.32
N PHE A 139 3.64 1.22 -0.65
CA PHE A 139 3.81 0.89 -2.07
C PHE A 139 4.06 2.13 -2.92
N ALA A 140 4.88 1.96 -3.97
CA ALA A 140 4.82 2.71 -5.21
C ALA A 140 4.49 1.76 -6.37
N THR A 141 4.02 2.28 -7.48
CA THR A 141 3.67 1.49 -8.67
C THR A 141 4.23 2.16 -9.92
N VAL A 142 4.72 1.35 -10.84
CA VAL A 142 5.09 1.79 -12.18
C VAL A 142 4.13 1.16 -13.17
N LEU A 143 3.36 1.98 -13.88
CA LEU A 143 2.53 1.56 -15.00
C LEU A 143 3.40 1.42 -16.24
N THR A 144 3.16 0.42 -17.11
CA THR A 144 4.00 0.16 -18.27
C THR A 144 3.23 -0.46 -19.44
N MET A 145 3.73 -0.22 -20.65
CA MET A 145 3.30 -0.92 -21.86
C MET A 145 4.04 -2.26 -22.04
N MET A 146 4.94 -2.62 -21.12
CA MET A 146 5.56 -3.95 -21.13
C MET A 146 4.50 -5.00 -20.78
N PRO A 147 4.29 -6.04 -21.62
CA PRO A 147 3.38 -7.12 -21.28
C PRO A 147 3.95 -7.90 -20.09
N LEU A 148 3.22 -7.90 -19.00
CA LEU A 148 3.59 -8.58 -17.76
C LEU A 148 2.71 -9.82 -17.58
N LYS A 149 3.34 -10.93 -17.22
CA LYS A 149 2.58 -12.11 -16.81
C LYS A 149 2.07 -11.87 -15.40
N ALA A 150 0.76 -11.73 -15.25
CA ALA A 150 0.12 -11.60 -13.95
C ALA A 150 0.29 -12.89 -13.14
N GLU A 151 0.61 -12.76 -11.87
CA GLU A 151 0.44 -13.84 -10.90
C GLU A 151 -1.06 -14.00 -10.59
N ARG A 152 -1.45 -15.13 -9.99
CA ARG A 152 -2.86 -15.33 -9.64
C ARG A 152 -3.23 -14.42 -8.47
N PRO A 153 -4.24 -13.55 -8.60
CA PRO A 153 -4.71 -12.74 -7.48
C PRO A 153 -5.10 -13.61 -6.28
N ILE A 154 -4.82 -13.14 -5.08
CA ILE A 154 -5.37 -13.74 -3.86
C ILE A 154 -6.84 -13.34 -3.78
N SER A 155 -7.73 -14.27 -4.03
CA SER A 155 -9.19 -14.04 -4.02
C SER A 155 -9.79 -14.09 -2.62
N GLU A 156 -9.11 -14.73 -1.65
CA GLU A 156 -9.62 -14.92 -0.30
C GLU A 156 -9.25 -13.78 0.64
N ASN A 157 -10.25 -13.19 1.28
CA ASN A 157 -10.05 -12.22 2.36
C ASN A 157 -9.81 -12.95 3.69
N LYS A 158 -8.54 -13.06 4.09
CA LYS A 158 -8.13 -13.80 5.30
C LYS A 158 -8.42 -13.04 6.62
N CYS A 159 -9.17 -11.93 6.61
CA CYS A 159 -9.62 -11.26 7.84
C CYS A 159 -10.69 -12.07 8.59
N GLY A 160 -11.51 -12.84 7.88
CA GLY A 160 -12.54 -13.69 8.50
C GLY A 160 -13.45 -12.89 9.48
N ASN A 161 -13.61 -13.39 10.69
CA ASN A 161 -14.41 -12.75 11.75
C ASN A 161 -13.62 -11.77 12.63
N CYS A 162 -12.33 -11.51 12.34
CA CYS A 162 -11.53 -10.58 13.13
C CYS A 162 -12.09 -9.15 13.05
N MET A 163 -12.19 -8.47 14.19
CA MET A 163 -12.72 -7.10 14.33
C MET A 163 -11.75 -6.16 15.06
N LEU A 164 -10.48 -6.50 15.21
CA LEU A 164 -9.53 -5.71 16.02
C LEU A 164 -9.33 -4.29 15.46
N CYS A 165 -9.12 -4.15 14.16
CA CYS A 165 -8.97 -2.83 13.53
C CYS A 165 -10.25 -1.97 13.60
N PHE A 166 -11.43 -2.60 13.53
CA PHE A 166 -12.71 -1.91 13.72
C PHE A 166 -12.82 -1.35 15.13
N LYS A 167 -12.53 -2.17 16.16
CA LYS A 167 -12.61 -1.77 17.57
C LYS A 167 -11.56 -0.71 17.95
N ALA A 168 -10.37 -0.79 17.33
CA ALA A 168 -9.26 0.12 17.63
C ALA A 168 -9.32 1.44 16.86
N CYS A 169 -10.23 1.59 15.89
CA CYS A 169 -10.30 2.81 15.09
C CYS A 169 -10.89 3.98 15.90
N PRO A 170 -10.09 4.98 16.31
CA PRO A 170 -10.60 6.07 17.15
C PRO A 170 -11.54 7.00 16.39
N ALA A 171 -11.50 6.98 15.07
CA ALA A 171 -12.40 7.73 14.21
C ALA A 171 -13.73 7.00 13.95
N GLY A 172 -13.84 5.69 14.26
CA GLY A 172 -14.97 4.86 13.84
C GLY A 172 -15.14 4.80 12.31
N ALA A 173 -14.03 4.92 11.56
CA ALA A 173 -14.04 5.00 10.11
C ALA A 173 -14.03 3.62 9.41
N ILE A 174 -13.75 2.53 10.14
CA ILE A 174 -13.73 1.16 9.62
C ILE A 174 -15.10 0.53 9.87
N LEU A 175 -15.73 -0.03 8.83
CA LEU A 175 -17.12 -0.51 8.90
C LEU A 175 -17.23 -2.00 9.26
N GLY A 176 -16.11 -2.72 9.42
CA GLY A 176 -16.08 -4.11 9.89
C GLY A 176 -16.44 -5.16 8.83
N LYS A 177 -16.72 -4.77 7.59
CA LYS A 177 -17.04 -5.67 6.49
C LYS A 177 -15.79 -6.19 5.80
N ASN A 178 -15.84 -7.41 5.25
CA ASN A 178 -14.80 -7.92 4.37
C ASN A 178 -14.89 -7.22 3.00
N TYR A 179 -13.74 -6.88 2.43
CA TYR A 179 -13.65 -6.34 1.07
C TYR A 179 -13.72 -7.47 0.05
N VAL A 180 -14.48 -7.28 -1.00
CA VAL A 180 -14.47 -8.11 -2.19
C VAL A 180 -13.88 -7.28 -3.34
N MET A 181 -13.04 -7.89 -4.17
CA MET A 181 -12.44 -7.18 -5.31
C MET A 181 -13.53 -6.62 -6.23
N GLY A 182 -13.45 -5.33 -6.54
CA GLY A 182 -14.48 -4.60 -7.29
C GLY A 182 -15.43 -3.78 -6.42
N ASP A 183 -15.48 -4.03 -5.11
CA ASP A 183 -16.28 -3.19 -4.21
C ASP A 183 -15.76 -1.75 -4.17
N ALA A 184 -16.68 -0.80 -3.99
CA ALA A 184 -16.29 0.56 -3.65
C ALA A 184 -15.64 0.58 -2.25
N ARG A 185 -14.55 1.36 -2.08
CA ARG A 185 -13.84 1.50 -0.78
C ARG A 185 -14.79 1.89 0.35
N GLU A 186 -15.78 2.71 0.06
CA GLU A 186 -16.76 3.26 0.97
C GLU A 186 -17.64 2.17 1.61
N THR A 187 -17.67 0.96 1.06
CA THR A 187 -18.38 -0.21 1.65
C THR A 187 -17.69 -0.73 2.91
N ILE A 188 -16.39 -0.49 3.07
CA ILE A 188 -15.57 -1.00 4.18
C ILE A 188 -14.92 0.11 5.02
N PHE A 189 -14.73 1.32 4.45
CA PHE A 189 -13.92 2.37 5.05
C PHE A 189 -14.35 3.77 4.64
N ASP A 190 -14.58 4.63 5.63
CA ASP A 190 -14.88 6.05 5.48
C ASP A 190 -13.59 6.88 5.57
N ALA A 191 -13.07 7.29 4.41
CA ALA A 191 -11.80 8.02 4.32
C ALA A 191 -11.89 9.45 4.85
N GLU A 192 -13.05 10.11 4.69
CA GLU A 192 -13.29 11.47 5.17
C GLU A 192 -13.29 11.49 6.69
N LYS A 193 -14.02 10.56 7.32
CA LYS A 193 -14.07 10.41 8.78
C LYS A 193 -12.69 10.15 9.38
N CYS A 194 -11.90 9.27 8.76
CA CYS A 194 -10.53 9.00 9.16
C CYS A 194 -9.65 10.26 9.05
N SER A 195 -9.68 10.95 7.91
CA SER A 195 -8.89 12.16 7.67
C SER A 195 -9.27 13.30 8.62
N SER A 196 -10.56 13.54 8.81
CA SER A 196 -11.07 14.58 9.71
C SER A 196 -10.64 14.34 11.16
N TYR A 197 -10.71 13.09 11.62
CA TYR A 197 -10.23 12.71 12.94
C TYR A 197 -8.73 12.98 13.10
N MET A 198 -7.91 12.54 12.14
CA MET A 198 -6.45 12.77 12.16
C MET A 198 -6.10 14.25 12.19
N LYS A 199 -6.73 15.07 11.35
CA LYS A 199 -6.53 16.51 11.31
C LYS A 199 -6.91 17.17 12.64
N LYS A 200 -7.97 16.71 13.29
CA LYS A 200 -8.42 17.26 14.57
C LYS A 200 -7.51 16.86 15.74
N ASN A 201 -7.06 15.62 15.80
CA ASN A 201 -6.43 15.06 16.99
C ASN A 201 -4.91 14.91 16.88
N TYR A 202 -4.35 14.88 15.67
CA TYR A 202 -2.92 14.65 15.42
C TYR A 202 -2.29 15.76 14.57
N GLN A 203 -2.83 16.98 14.64
CA GLN A 203 -2.33 18.14 13.89
C GLN A 203 -0.86 18.44 14.19
N ASN A 204 -0.41 18.18 15.42
CA ASN A 204 0.97 18.31 15.87
C ASN A 204 1.90 17.23 15.30
N VAL A 205 1.37 16.10 14.85
CA VAL A 205 2.15 15.02 14.21
C VAL A 205 1.88 15.01 12.71
N GLY A 206 2.83 15.49 11.91
CA GLY A 206 2.73 15.47 10.45
C GLY A 206 1.50 16.16 9.87
N ARG A 207 0.97 17.20 10.52
CA ARG A 207 -0.26 17.92 10.14
C ARG A 207 -1.50 17.00 10.04
N GLY A 208 -1.56 15.97 10.89
CA GLY A 208 -2.67 15.02 10.91
C GLY A 208 -2.77 14.13 9.66
N SER A 209 -1.63 13.75 9.10
CA SER A 209 -1.61 12.90 7.89
C SER A 209 -1.38 11.42 8.17
N VAL A 210 -1.08 11.03 9.42
CA VAL A 210 -0.81 9.65 9.83
C VAL A 210 -1.53 9.30 11.14
N CYS A 211 -1.89 8.02 11.30
CA CYS A 211 -2.43 7.44 12.55
C CYS A 211 -1.77 6.10 12.85
N GLY A 212 -1.94 5.08 11.98
CA GLY A 212 -1.31 3.77 12.10
C GLY A 212 -2.00 2.77 13.05
N GLN A 213 -2.97 3.16 13.87
CA GLN A 213 -3.57 2.27 14.89
C GLN A 213 -4.19 1.00 14.31
N CYS A 214 -4.89 1.08 13.18
CA CYS A 214 -5.48 -0.08 12.52
C CYS A 214 -4.43 -1.05 11.95
N ILE A 215 -3.21 -0.57 11.69
CA ILE A 215 -2.08 -1.41 11.26
C ILE A 215 -1.44 -2.05 12.50
N ALA A 216 -1.20 -1.27 13.55
CA ALA A 216 -0.52 -1.69 14.77
C ALA A 216 -1.23 -2.86 15.47
N VAL A 217 -2.59 -2.83 15.51
CA VAL A 217 -3.39 -3.90 16.14
C VAL A 217 -3.66 -5.12 15.24
N CYS A 218 -3.20 -5.10 13.98
CA CYS A 218 -3.53 -6.16 13.03
C CYS A 218 -2.73 -7.45 13.35
N PRO A 219 -3.40 -8.59 13.66
CA PRO A 219 -2.73 -9.83 14.05
C PRO A 219 -2.17 -10.60 12.85
N LYS A 220 -2.36 -10.10 11.62
CA LYS A 220 -1.86 -10.77 10.40
C LYS A 220 -0.36 -10.55 10.17
N TYR A 221 0.25 -9.69 10.95
CA TYR A 221 1.69 -9.57 11.02
C TYR A 221 2.30 -10.74 11.81
N LYS A 222 3.24 -11.46 11.22
CA LYS A 222 3.86 -12.65 11.85
C LYS A 222 5.14 -12.36 12.64
N GLY A 223 5.55 -11.09 12.69
CA GLY A 223 6.83 -10.69 13.29
C GLY A 223 8.04 -10.95 12.38
N SER A 224 9.12 -10.21 12.59
CA SER A 224 10.43 -10.64 12.10
C SER A 224 10.79 -11.90 12.88
N LYS A 225 11.07 -13.01 12.18
CA LYS A 225 11.70 -14.15 12.88
C LYS A 225 13.05 -13.64 13.37
N SER A 226 13.16 -13.43 14.68
CA SER A 226 14.43 -13.21 15.38
C SER A 226 15.33 -14.40 15.20
#